data_54c04f9a0f0c9d5a233578f47a0e5791
#
_entry.id   54c04f9a0f0c9d5a233578f47a0e5791
#
_cell.length_a   1.000
_cell.length_b   1.000
_cell.length_c   1.000
_cell.angle_alpha   90.00
_cell.angle_beta   90.00
_cell.angle_gamma   90.00
#
_symmetry.space_group_name_H-M   'P 1'
#
loop_
_entity.id
_entity.type
_entity.pdbx_description
1 polymer ?
#
loop_
_entity_poly.entity_id
_entity_poly.type
_entity_poly.pdbx_seq_one_letter_code
_entity_poly.pdbx_strand_id
1 'polypeptide(L)'
;MRRCLALLALAGLSVWGTGAWAAQEAAYHIGICTGTVSQSEDSLRGAEELIKRYGDAASGGMIKHITYPDNFMSEQETTISQIAAFADDPKMKAVIVNNAIPGTTEAYRRIREKRPDILLLAGEAHEDPSVISSAADLTVSEDFLSLGYVFIAGLHKLGATDFVHVSFPRHMSMELLLRRLEIMKKACADMGMKFHMESSPDPTSDVGVAGSQQFILEKVPAWLAQYGPKTAFFSTSDGQRAPMILRVAEVGGYTIGADLMAYASGLGIDLKEQAGDFAAMRSKIEKDVVAKGASGRLCADAWSYNFVHSVALGELAKKLVDAGVTPQNFRRRFEAKEVFDAFSAETPGSRWLGDFYRDANTGIKLNNFMLIYQDIYTFGVGFLGMTDKPVPAKYFEDK
;
A
#
# COMPACT_ATOMS: atom_id res chain seq x y z
N MET A 1 2.15 2.91 -94.78
CA MET A 1 3.22 2.78 -93.81
C MET A 1 2.83 3.59 -92.57
N ARG A 2 2.28 3.00 -91.58
CA ARG A 2 2.17 3.57 -90.20
C ARG A 2 2.18 2.38 -89.24
N ARG A 3 3.25 2.30 -88.45
CA ARG A 3 3.46 1.27 -87.41
C ARG A 3 2.72 1.70 -86.17
N CYS A 4 1.80 0.86 -85.63
CA CYS A 4 1.23 1.00 -84.28
C CYS A 4 2.12 0.24 -83.32
N LEU A 5 2.68 0.93 -82.36
CA LEU A 5 3.30 0.36 -81.15
C LEU A 5 2.19 0.09 -80.12
N ALA A 6 2.06 -1.13 -79.69
CA ALA A 6 1.24 -1.51 -78.54
C ALA A 6 2.07 -1.47 -77.33
N LEU A 7 1.70 -0.61 -76.32
CA LEU A 7 2.26 -0.60 -74.95
C LEU A 7 1.52 -1.59 -74.08
N LEU A 8 2.23 -2.63 -73.63
CA LEU A 8 1.78 -3.53 -72.60
C LEU A 8 2.06 -2.86 -71.20
N ALA A 9 0.99 -2.53 -70.49
CA ALA A 9 1.05 -2.12 -69.11
C ALA A 9 1.06 -3.36 -68.21
N LEU A 10 2.20 -3.66 -67.59
CA LEU A 10 2.26 -4.64 -66.48
C LEU A 10 1.73 -3.96 -65.20
N ALA A 11 0.55 -4.37 -64.74
CA ALA A 11 0.05 -4.04 -63.40
C ALA A 11 0.72 -4.95 -62.38
N GLY A 12 1.68 -4.42 -61.65
CA GLY A 12 2.28 -5.07 -60.50
C GLY A 12 1.31 -5.05 -59.32
N LEU A 13 0.73 -6.17 -58.95
CA LEU A 13 0.02 -6.34 -57.68
C LEU A 13 1.07 -6.41 -56.56
N SER A 14 1.26 -5.31 -55.84
CA SER A 14 1.94 -5.30 -54.56
C SER A 14 0.98 -5.85 -53.50
N VAL A 15 1.15 -7.10 -53.13
CA VAL A 15 0.52 -7.73 -51.96
C VAL A 15 1.21 -7.12 -50.72
N TRP A 16 0.56 -6.15 -50.13
CA TRP A 16 0.93 -5.66 -48.78
C TRP A 16 0.49 -6.76 -47.81
N GLY A 17 1.44 -7.61 -47.42
CA GLY A 17 1.27 -8.50 -46.30
C GLY A 17 1.16 -7.67 -45.05
N THR A 18 -0.06 -7.48 -44.52
CA THR A 18 -0.26 -7.08 -43.13
C THR A 18 0.19 -8.24 -42.26
N GLY A 19 1.49 -8.27 -41.97
CA GLY A 19 2.00 -9.10 -40.88
C GLY A 19 1.35 -8.61 -39.59
N ALA A 20 0.26 -9.28 -39.20
CA ALA A 20 -0.18 -9.19 -37.82
C ALA A 20 1.00 -9.70 -36.97
N TRP A 21 1.68 -8.82 -36.29
CA TRP A 21 2.61 -9.20 -35.23
C TRP A 21 1.73 -9.92 -34.21
N ALA A 22 1.76 -11.24 -34.21
CA ALA A 22 1.22 -12.01 -33.10
C ALA A 22 1.99 -11.53 -31.87
N ALA A 23 1.29 -10.93 -30.91
CA ALA A 23 1.89 -10.54 -29.66
C ALA A 23 2.57 -11.79 -29.08
N GLN A 24 3.87 -11.71 -28.82
CA GLN A 24 4.64 -12.85 -28.32
C GLN A 24 4.03 -13.26 -26.99
N GLU A 25 3.51 -14.49 -26.90
CA GLU A 25 2.88 -15.02 -25.70
C GLU A 25 3.89 -15.01 -24.54
N ALA A 26 3.46 -14.58 -23.35
CA ALA A 26 4.35 -14.52 -22.19
C ALA A 26 4.91 -15.91 -21.84
N ALA A 27 6.21 -15.96 -21.56
CA ALA A 27 6.91 -17.19 -21.24
C ALA A 27 6.47 -17.79 -19.89
N TYR A 28 6.01 -16.94 -18.98
CA TYR A 28 5.49 -17.32 -17.66
C TYR A 28 4.43 -16.32 -17.20
N HIS A 29 3.70 -16.69 -16.14
CA HIS A 29 2.69 -15.85 -15.54
C HIS A 29 3.07 -15.46 -14.08
N ILE A 30 2.62 -14.28 -13.69
CA ILE A 30 2.62 -13.78 -12.32
C ILE A 30 1.17 -13.60 -11.90
N GLY A 31 0.75 -14.31 -10.85
CA GLY A 31 -0.55 -14.16 -10.22
C GLY A 31 -0.55 -13.00 -9.23
N ILE A 32 -1.58 -12.18 -9.25
CA ILE A 32 -1.78 -11.16 -8.21
C ILE A 32 -3.23 -11.20 -7.74
N CYS A 33 -3.43 -11.27 -6.42
CA CYS A 33 -4.73 -11.17 -5.76
C CYS A 33 -4.78 -9.88 -4.97
N THR A 34 -5.85 -9.09 -5.16
CA THR A 34 -6.05 -7.80 -4.47
C THR A 34 -7.46 -7.71 -3.89
N GLY A 35 -7.74 -6.65 -3.14
CA GLY A 35 -9.11 -6.25 -2.82
C GLY A 35 -9.88 -5.82 -4.07
N THR A 36 -11.18 -5.68 -3.90
CA THR A 36 -12.07 -5.02 -4.86
C THR A 36 -11.98 -3.50 -4.69
N VAL A 37 -12.67 -2.73 -5.54
CA VAL A 37 -12.80 -1.27 -5.37
C VAL A 37 -13.31 -0.88 -3.98
N SER A 38 -14.24 -1.67 -3.42
CA SER A 38 -14.81 -1.38 -2.10
C SER A 38 -13.88 -1.72 -0.93
N GLN A 39 -12.97 -2.69 -1.09
CA GLN A 39 -12.07 -3.14 -0.03
C GLN A 39 -10.70 -2.47 -0.06
N SER A 40 -10.12 -2.33 -1.25
CA SER A 40 -8.81 -1.72 -1.43
C SER A 40 -8.62 -1.28 -2.89
N GLU A 41 -9.23 -0.16 -3.27
CA GLU A 41 -9.15 0.36 -4.64
C GLU A 41 -7.69 0.53 -5.10
N ASP A 42 -6.84 1.06 -4.26
CA ASP A 42 -5.44 1.32 -4.62
C ASP A 42 -4.67 0.03 -4.93
N SER A 43 -4.90 -1.07 -4.19
CA SER A 43 -4.26 -2.36 -4.50
C SER A 43 -4.72 -2.90 -5.86
N LEU A 44 -6.02 -2.76 -6.17
CA LEU A 44 -6.60 -3.10 -7.46
C LEU A 44 -5.96 -2.29 -8.59
N ARG A 45 -5.87 -0.97 -8.44
CA ARG A 45 -5.27 -0.08 -9.46
C ARG A 45 -3.81 -0.40 -9.70
N GLY A 46 -3.06 -0.80 -8.67
CA GLY A 46 -1.70 -1.30 -8.83
C GLY A 46 -1.61 -2.58 -9.66
N ALA A 47 -2.55 -3.52 -9.49
CA ALA A 47 -2.63 -4.71 -10.34
C ALA A 47 -3.00 -4.37 -11.78
N GLU A 48 -3.92 -3.43 -12.00
CA GLU A 48 -4.28 -2.93 -13.33
C GLU A 48 -3.09 -2.25 -14.03
N GLU A 49 -2.25 -1.51 -13.29
CA GLU A 49 -1.01 -0.93 -13.85
C GLU A 49 -0.03 -2.01 -14.31
N LEU A 50 0.12 -3.11 -13.55
CA LEU A 50 0.91 -4.26 -14.00
C LEU A 50 0.33 -4.92 -15.27
N ILE A 51 -0.99 -5.06 -15.35
CA ILE A 51 -1.66 -5.56 -16.57
C ILE A 51 -1.39 -4.64 -17.75
N LYS A 52 -1.44 -3.34 -17.56
CA LYS A 52 -1.13 -2.35 -18.60
C LYS A 52 0.31 -2.47 -19.09
N ARG A 53 1.27 -2.75 -18.21
CA ARG A 53 2.70 -2.92 -18.53
C ARG A 53 3.00 -4.24 -19.24
N TYR A 54 2.41 -5.33 -18.78
CA TYR A 54 2.81 -6.70 -19.12
C TYR A 54 1.72 -7.53 -19.80
N GLY A 55 0.53 -6.99 -19.97
CA GLY A 55 -0.64 -7.66 -20.55
C GLY A 55 -1.32 -8.65 -19.62
N ASP A 56 -2.60 -8.86 -19.86
CA ASP A 56 -3.42 -9.86 -19.16
C ASP A 56 -3.10 -11.27 -19.68
N ALA A 57 -2.88 -12.23 -18.78
CA ALA A 57 -2.58 -13.63 -19.09
C ALA A 57 -3.67 -14.30 -19.95
N ALA A 58 -4.95 -13.92 -19.76
CA ALA A 58 -6.04 -14.41 -20.59
C ALA A 58 -5.94 -13.99 -22.07
N SER A 59 -5.16 -12.93 -22.36
CA SER A 59 -4.89 -12.41 -23.71
C SER A 59 -3.44 -12.66 -24.15
N GLY A 60 -2.74 -13.61 -23.51
CA GLY A 60 -1.35 -13.95 -23.84
C GLY A 60 -0.30 -13.10 -23.12
N GLY A 61 -0.71 -12.17 -22.24
CA GLY A 61 0.20 -11.39 -21.40
C GLY A 61 0.72 -12.15 -20.19
N MET A 62 1.34 -11.43 -19.26
CA MET A 62 2.05 -12.03 -18.12
C MET A 62 1.20 -12.07 -16.83
N ILE A 63 0.30 -11.12 -16.62
CA ILE A 63 -0.37 -10.91 -15.32
C ILE A 63 -1.70 -11.63 -15.28
N LYS A 64 -1.88 -12.50 -14.28
CA LYS A 64 -3.16 -13.12 -13.96
C LYS A 64 -3.69 -12.49 -12.67
N HIS A 65 -4.70 -11.62 -12.79
CA HIS A 65 -5.27 -10.91 -11.65
C HIS A 65 -6.61 -11.50 -11.21
N ILE A 66 -6.81 -11.58 -9.90
CA ILE A 66 -8.10 -11.88 -9.27
C ILE A 66 -8.31 -10.94 -8.08
N THR A 67 -9.56 -10.79 -7.65
CA THR A 67 -9.91 -10.12 -6.39
C THR A 67 -10.50 -11.12 -5.39
N TYR A 68 -10.22 -10.93 -4.11
CA TYR A 68 -10.93 -11.66 -3.06
C TYR A 68 -12.33 -11.05 -2.82
N PRO A 69 -13.29 -11.82 -2.27
CA PRO A 69 -14.65 -11.33 -1.99
C PRO A 69 -14.67 -10.17 -0.98
N ASP A 70 -15.63 -9.26 -1.12
CA ASP A 70 -15.83 -8.17 -0.14
C ASP A 70 -16.07 -8.69 1.28
N ASN A 71 -16.77 -9.81 1.41
CA ASN A 71 -17.05 -10.47 2.69
C ASN A 71 -16.02 -11.55 3.03
N PHE A 72 -14.74 -11.35 2.71
CA PHE A 72 -13.66 -12.33 2.86
C PHE A 72 -13.61 -12.99 4.25
N MET A 73 -13.99 -12.30 5.32
CA MET A 73 -14.03 -12.87 6.67
C MET A 73 -15.06 -14.00 6.81
N SER A 74 -16.21 -13.90 6.16
CA SER A 74 -17.25 -14.95 6.14
C SER A 74 -17.09 -15.90 4.96
N GLU A 75 -16.33 -15.54 3.94
CA GLU A 75 -16.06 -16.32 2.73
C GLU A 75 -14.61 -16.82 2.66
N GLN A 76 -14.03 -17.13 3.82
CA GLN A 76 -12.60 -17.45 3.92
C GLN A 76 -12.19 -18.65 3.06
N GLU A 77 -12.98 -19.74 3.03
CA GLU A 77 -12.65 -20.91 2.21
C GLU A 77 -12.74 -20.59 0.70
N THR A 78 -13.68 -19.74 0.28
CA THR A 78 -13.77 -19.27 -1.10
C THR A 78 -12.48 -18.49 -1.47
N THR A 79 -12.05 -17.59 -0.61
CA THR A 79 -10.83 -16.81 -0.78
C THR A 79 -9.59 -17.71 -0.89
N ILE A 80 -9.44 -18.67 0.05
CA ILE A 80 -8.35 -19.63 0.05
C ILE A 80 -8.31 -20.42 -1.27
N SER A 81 -9.47 -20.94 -1.69
CA SER A 81 -9.58 -21.73 -2.92
C SER A 81 -9.26 -20.92 -4.17
N GLN A 82 -9.71 -19.67 -4.26
CA GLN A 82 -9.43 -18.78 -5.39
C GLN A 82 -7.93 -18.47 -5.50
N ILE A 83 -7.26 -18.17 -4.39
CA ILE A 83 -5.82 -17.92 -4.38
C ILE A 83 -5.05 -19.22 -4.71
N ALA A 84 -5.44 -20.35 -4.13
CA ALA A 84 -4.79 -21.62 -4.38
C ALA A 84 -4.90 -22.08 -5.86
N ALA A 85 -5.96 -21.67 -6.56
CA ALA A 85 -6.16 -21.97 -7.98
C ALA A 85 -5.12 -21.34 -8.93
N PHE A 86 -4.29 -20.39 -8.46
CA PHE A 86 -3.12 -19.96 -9.22
C PHE A 86 -2.16 -21.12 -9.55
N ALA A 87 -2.09 -22.13 -8.68
CA ALA A 87 -1.26 -23.31 -8.90
C ALA A 87 -1.74 -24.21 -10.06
N ASP A 88 -2.97 -24.01 -10.56
CA ASP A 88 -3.51 -24.75 -11.73
C ASP A 88 -2.93 -24.25 -13.05
N ASP A 89 -2.37 -23.06 -13.06
CA ASP A 89 -1.74 -22.48 -14.24
C ASP A 89 -0.30 -23.03 -14.39
N PRO A 90 -0.02 -23.79 -15.48
CA PRO A 90 1.30 -24.40 -15.67
C PRO A 90 2.42 -23.36 -15.88
N LYS A 91 2.08 -22.16 -16.35
CA LYS A 91 3.04 -21.06 -16.55
C LYS A 91 3.30 -20.24 -15.29
N MET A 92 2.53 -20.43 -14.23
CA MET A 92 2.67 -19.63 -12.99
C MET A 92 4.06 -19.80 -12.36
N LYS A 93 4.74 -18.68 -12.09
CA LYS A 93 6.07 -18.65 -11.45
C LYS A 93 6.12 -17.81 -10.17
N ALA A 94 5.22 -16.87 -9.99
CA ALA A 94 5.10 -16.13 -8.76
C ALA A 94 3.62 -15.82 -8.46
N VAL A 95 3.25 -15.78 -7.19
CA VAL A 95 1.93 -15.35 -6.71
C VAL A 95 2.12 -14.28 -5.65
N ILE A 96 1.38 -13.20 -5.78
CA ILE A 96 1.36 -12.08 -4.87
C ILE A 96 -0.06 -11.96 -4.32
N VAL A 97 -0.20 -11.85 -3.00
CA VAL A 97 -1.46 -11.40 -2.37
C VAL A 97 -1.17 -10.06 -1.70
N ASN A 98 -1.76 -8.99 -2.21
CA ASN A 98 -1.66 -7.66 -1.62
C ASN A 98 -2.91 -7.37 -0.77
N ASN A 99 -2.71 -6.78 0.42
CA ASN A 99 -3.60 -6.88 1.56
C ASN A 99 -3.82 -8.36 1.90
N ALA A 100 -2.71 -9.04 2.26
CA ALA A 100 -2.72 -10.48 2.55
C ALA A 100 -3.65 -10.78 3.74
N ILE A 101 -4.94 -10.93 3.42
CA ILE A 101 -6.06 -11.12 4.35
C ILE A 101 -6.00 -12.49 5.02
N PRO A 102 -6.73 -12.69 6.14
CA PRO A 102 -6.82 -13.99 6.79
C PRO A 102 -7.21 -15.11 5.84
N GLY A 103 -6.43 -16.21 5.86
CA GLY A 103 -6.52 -17.33 4.91
C GLY A 103 -5.41 -17.36 3.87
N THR A 104 -4.65 -16.28 3.69
CA THR A 104 -3.52 -16.22 2.74
C THR A 104 -2.46 -17.29 3.06
N THR A 105 -2.11 -17.47 4.33
CA THR A 105 -1.16 -18.51 4.74
C THR A 105 -1.59 -19.90 4.32
N GLU A 106 -2.86 -20.25 4.50
CA GLU A 106 -3.39 -21.54 4.10
C GLU A 106 -3.42 -21.70 2.57
N ALA A 107 -3.82 -20.65 1.84
CA ALA A 107 -3.75 -20.66 0.38
C ALA A 107 -2.32 -20.91 -0.11
N TYR A 108 -1.32 -20.26 0.49
CA TYR A 108 0.08 -20.45 0.15
C TYR A 108 0.59 -21.85 0.45
N ARG A 109 0.14 -22.48 1.55
CA ARG A 109 0.44 -23.89 1.84
C ARG A 109 -0.10 -24.80 0.75
N ARG A 110 -1.36 -24.63 0.32
CA ARG A 110 -1.98 -25.39 -0.77
C ARG A 110 -1.26 -25.20 -2.11
N ILE A 111 -0.82 -23.98 -2.42
CA ILE A 111 0.02 -23.72 -3.61
C ILE A 111 1.35 -24.49 -3.47
N ARG A 112 2.01 -24.38 -2.33
CA ARG A 112 3.33 -25.00 -2.10
C ARG A 112 3.28 -26.52 -2.20
N GLU A 113 2.23 -27.16 -1.72
CA GLU A 113 2.01 -28.60 -1.83
C GLU A 113 1.89 -29.05 -3.30
N LYS A 114 1.17 -28.27 -4.13
CA LYS A 114 0.92 -28.59 -5.54
C LYS A 114 2.06 -28.16 -6.46
N ARG A 115 2.61 -26.99 -6.22
CA ARG A 115 3.62 -26.31 -7.05
C ARG A 115 4.71 -25.68 -6.17
N PRO A 116 5.70 -26.49 -5.71
CA PRO A 116 6.78 -26.00 -4.87
C PRO A 116 7.76 -25.04 -5.55
N ASP A 117 7.63 -24.87 -6.87
CA ASP A 117 8.47 -23.98 -7.70
C ASP A 117 7.95 -22.54 -7.77
N ILE A 118 6.74 -22.24 -7.29
CA ILE A 118 6.14 -20.90 -7.34
C ILE A 118 6.65 -20.04 -6.20
N LEU A 119 7.17 -18.83 -6.51
CA LEU A 119 7.48 -17.81 -5.50
C LEU A 119 6.19 -17.22 -4.91
N LEU A 120 6.14 -17.10 -3.59
CA LEU A 120 4.97 -16.62 -2.83
C LEU A 120 5.33 -15.34 -2.09
N LEU A 121 4.77 -14.21 -2.53
CA LEU A 121 5.00 -12.91 -1.96
C LEU A 121 3.71 -12.36 -1.36
N ALA A 122 3.80 -11.68 -0.21
CA ALA A 122 2.66 -11.02 0.43
C ALA A 122 2.94 -9.54 0.64
N GLY A 123 1.94 -8.70 0.39
CA GLY A 123 1.94 -7.28 0.71
C GLY A 123 0.91 -6.98 1.80
N GLU A 124 1.20 -6.06 2.71
CA GLU A 124 0.28 -5.59 3.77
C GLU A 124 -0.45 -6.74 4.48
N ALA A 125 0.31 -7.59 5.18
CA ALA A 125 -0.24 -8.78 5.81
C ALA A 125 -1.15 -8.44 7.01
N HIS A 126 -2.37 -9.00 7.00
CA HIS A 126 -3.33 -8.91 8.09
C HIS A 126 -3.23 -10.11 9.05
N GLU A 127 -2.49 -11.14 8.67
CA GLU A 127 -2.16 -12.27 9.53
C GLU A 127 -0.94 -11.96 10.39
N ASP A 128 -0.81 -12.67 11.53
CA ASP A 128 0.37 -12.54 12.39
C ASP A 128 1.67 -12.74 11.59
N PRO A 129 2.70 -11.88 11.79
CA PRO A 129 3.96 -11.97 11.05
C PRO A 129 4.61 -13.36 11.08
N SER A 130 4.55 -14.07 12.21
CA SER A 130 5.11 -15.41 12.32
C SER A 130 4.31 -16.44 11.53
N VAL A 131 2.99 -16.25 11.42
CA VAL A 131 2.08 -17.15 10.70
C VAL A 131 2.31 -17.01 9.20
N ILE A 132 2.18 -15.82 8.63
CA ILE A 132 2.37 -15.61 7.17
C ILE A 132 3.79 -15.95 6.72
N SER A 133 4.81 -15.62 7.52
CA SER A 133 6.21 -15.95 7.23
C SER A 133 6.50 -17.45 7.17
N SER A 134 5.62 -18.27 7.73
CA SER A 134 5.77 -19.74 7.65
C SER A 134 5.45 -20.30 6.26
N ALA A 135 4.74 -19.55 5.42
CA ALA A 135 4.28 -19.99 4.10
C ALA A 135 4.79 -19.09 2.94
N ALA A 136 4.91 -17.78 3.16
CA ALA A 136 5.44 -16.85 2.17
C ALA A 136 6.97 -16.94 2.04
N ASP A 137 7.50 -16.74 0.84
CA ASP A 137 8.95 -16.56 0.64
C ASP A 137 9.38 -15.15 1.07
N LEU A 138 8.51 -14.15 0.84
CA LEU A 138 8.70 -12.77 1.27
C LEU A 138 7.36 -12.13 1.63
N THR A 139 7.34 -11.43 2.75
CA THR A 139 6.27 -10.49 3.11
C THR A 139 6.85 -9.09 3.25
N VAL A 140 6.17 -8.10 2.69
CA VAL A 140 6.52 -6.68 2.84
C VAL A 140 5.29 -5.94 3.34
N SER A 141 5.40 -5.27 4.48
CA SER A 141 4.30 -4.53 5.11
C SER A 141 4.75 -3.15 5.56
N GLU A 142 3.79 -2.27 5.77
CA GLU A 142 4.01 -0.96 6.35
C GLU A 142 4.66 -1.08 7.75
N ASP A 143 5.71 -0.31 7.98
CA ASP A 143 6.39 -0.27 9.28
C ASP A 143 5.63 0.61 10.28
N PHE A 144 4.55 0.07 10.83
CA PHE A 144 3.78 0.75 11.86
C PHE A 144 4.62 1.16 13.07
N LEU A 145 5.69 0.44 13.37
CA LEU A 145 6.56 0.75 14.52
C LEU A 145 7.38 2.02 14.26
N SER A 146 8.08 2.06 13.12
CA SER A 146 8.82 3.27 12.71
C SER A 146 7.90 4.47 12.53
N LEU A 147 6.71 4.27 11.95
CA LEU A 147 5.71 5.32 11.78
C LEU A 147 5.19 5.86 13.12
N GLY A 148 5.22 5.07 14.19
CA GLY A 148 4.93 5.57 15.54
C GLY A 148 5.83 6.74 15.94
N TYR A 149 7.12 6.65 15.67
CA TYR A 149 8.06 7.75 15.88
C TYR A 149 7.96 8.83 14.80
N VAL A 150 7.94 8.43 13.54
CA VAL A 150 7.97 9.33 12.37
C VAL A 150 6.81 10.32 12.39
N PHE A 151 5.61 9.87 12.73
CA PHE A 151 4.42 10.72 12.83
C PHE A 151 4.57 11.77 13.92
N ILE A 152 5.02 11.39 15.12
CA ILE A 152 5.21 12.34 16.22
C ILE A 152 6.33 13.33 15.89
N ALA A 153 7.46 12.86 15.36
CA ALA A 153 8.58 13.72 14.99
C ALA A 153 8.20 14.72 13.88
N GLY A 154 7.45 14.27 12.86
CA GLY A 154 6.95 15.13 11.80
C GLY A 154 5.98 16.18 12.32
N LEU A 155 5.01 15.80 13.14
CA LEU A 155 4.05 16.73 13.74
C LEU A 155 4.73 17.73 14.69
N HIS A 156 5.69 17.28 15.48
CA HIS A 156 6.50 18.17 16.34
C HIS A 156 7.29 19.18 15.50
N LYS A 157 7.89 18.75 14.38
CA LYS A 157 8.60 19.65 13.44
C LYS A 157 7.67 20.71 12.85
N LEU A 158 6.39 20.39 12.63
CA LEU A 158 5.36 21.32 12.17
C LEU A 158 4.80 22.23 13.29
N GLY A 159 5.17 21.98 14.54
CA GLY A 159 4.80 22.82 15.68
C GLY A 159 3.58 22.34 16.47
N ALA A 160 3.14 21.08 16.29
CA ALA A 160 2.12 20.48 17.15
C ALA A 160 2.64 20.33 18.59
N THR A 161 1.77 20.57 19.58
CA THR A 161 2.08 20.45 21.01
C THR A 161 1.28 19.37 21.72
N ASP A 162 0.16 18.97 21.12
CA ASP A 162 -0.75 17.97 21.63
C ASP A 162 -1.04 16.94 20.51
N PHE A 163 -1.13 15.66 20.86
CA PHE A 163 -1.41 14.57 19.94
C PHE A 163 -2.57 13.73 20.44
N VAL A 164 -3.63 13.63 19.67
CA VAL A 164 -4.82 12.83 19.95
C VAL A 164 -4.77 11.56 19.10
N HIS A 165 -4.61 10.42 19.78
CA HIS A 165 -4.68 9.09 19.17
C HIS A 165 -6.10 8.55 19.31
N VAL A 166 -6.79 8.39 18.19
CA VAL A 166 -8.16 7.87 18.14
C VAL A 166 -8.13 6.40 17.74
N SER A 167 -8.75 5.53 18.55
CA SER A 167 -8.79 4.09 18.28
C SER A 167 -9.97 3.41 19.00
N PHE A 168 -10.05 2.09 18.90
CA PHE A 168 -11.07 1.25 19.52
C PHE A 168 -10.47 -0.11 19.93
N PRO A 169 -11.17 -0.89 20.81
CA PRO A 169 -10.58 -2.10 21.44
C PRO A 169 -10.05 -3.13 20.45
N ARG A 170 -10.73 -3.40 19.35
CA ARG A 170 -10.29 -4.38 18.35
C ARG A 170 -8.92 -4.01 17.74
N HIS A 171 -8.71 -2.74 17.36
CA HIS A 171 -7.40 -2.30 16.88
C HIS A 171 -6.33 -2.33 17.98
N MET A 172 -6.71 -2.03 19.21
CA MET A 172 -5.78 -2.07 20.35
C MET A 172 -5.46 -3.48 20.83
N SER A 173 -6.09 -4.52 20.30
CA SER A 173 -5.69 -5.91 20.50
C SER A 173 -4.67 -6.43 19.48
N MET A 174 -4.39 -5.66 18.41
CA MET A 174 -3.41 -6.02 17.39
C MET A 174 -2.00 -5.61 17.86
N GLU A 175 -1.08 -6.57 17.87
CA GLU A 175 0.28 -6.41 18.41
C GLU A 175 1.01 -5.20 17.82
N LEU A 176 1.09 -5.06 16.50
CA LEU A 176 1.81 -3.96 15.86
C LEU A 176 1.17 -2.60 16.13
N LEU A 177 -0.16 -2.52 16.22
CA LEU A 177 -0.86 -1.27 16.52
C LEU A 177 -0.68 -0.86 17.99
N LEU A 178 -0.68 -1.83 18.89
CA LEU A 178 -0.39 -1.57 20.31
C LEU A 178 1.06 -1.10 20.50
N ARG A 179 2.01 -1.75 19.87
CA ARG A 179 3.43 -1.32 19.91
C ARG A 179 3.62 0.07 19.31
N ARG A 180 2.96 0.37 18.19
CA ARG A 180 2.94 1.73 17.62
C ARG A 180 2.45 2.76 18.62
N LEU A 181 1.35 2.47 19.32
CA LEU A 181 0.80 3.32 20.38
C LEU A 181 1.86 3.62 21.46
N GLU A 182 2.57 2.61 21.96
CA GLU A 182 3.59 2.80 23.00
C GLU A 182 4.78 3.64 22.48
N ILE A 183 5.19 3.43 21.23
CA ILE A 183 6.22 4.27 20.57
C ILE A 183 5.74 5.72 20.46
N MET A 184 4.49 5.96 20.07
CA MET A 184 3.91 7.30 19.98
C MET A 184 3.90 8.01 21.34
N LYS A 185 3.50 7.32 22.40
CA LYS A 185 3.54 7.86 23.78
C LYS A 185 4.95 8.24 24.19
N LYS A 186 5.93 7.35 23.97
CA LYS A 186 7.34 7.59 24.27
C LYS A 186 7.90 8.76 23.46
N ALA A 187 7.59 8.83 22.17
CA ALA A 187 8.03 9.92 21.30
C ALA A 187 7.41 11.26 21.72
N CYS A 188 6.13 11.31 22.07
CA CYS A 188 5.49 12.50 22.61
C CYS A 188 6.19 12.98 23.88
N ALA A 189 6.45 12.08 24.85
CA ALA A 189 7.15 12.42 26.10
C ALA A 189 8.56 12.96 25.83
N ASP A 190 9.33 12.31 24.94
CA ASP A 190 10.70 12.73 24.61
C ASP A 190 10.75 14.11 23.91
N MET A 191 9.70 14.48 23.17
CA MET A 191 9.59 15.74 22.44
C MET A 191 8.79 16.82 23.18
N GLY A 192 8.32 16.53 24.42
CA GLY A 192 7.52 17.47 25.21
C GLY A 192 6.11 17.73 24.69
N MET A 193 5.58 16.82 23.85
CA MET A 193 4.20 16.85 23.40
C MET A 193 3.28 16.13 24.38
N LYS A 194 2.05 16.63 24.55
CA LYS A 194 1.05 15.94 25.36
C LYS A 194 0.35 14.87 24.53
N PHE A 195 0.28 13.67 25.08
CA PHE A 195 -0.42 12.54 24.46
C PHE A 195 -1.82 12.38 25.05
N HIS A 196 -2.83 12.25 24.18
CA HIS A 196 -4.23 12.00 24.55
C HIS A 196 -4.73 10.75 23.82
N MET A 197 -5.35 9.84 24.58
CA MET A 197 -5.99 8.64 24.04
C MET A 197 -7.50 8.84 24.03
N GLU A 198 -8.11 8.72 22.84
CA GLU A 198 -9.56 8.85 22.66
C GLU A 198 -10.13 7.58 22.06
N SER A 199 -11.24 7.11 22.66
CA SER A 199 -11.94 5.94 22.16
C SER A 199 -13.03 6.36 21.17
N SER A 200 -13.08 5.68 20.03
CA SER A 200 -14.12 5.86 19.02
C SER A 200 -14.95 4.58 18.84
N PRO A 201 -16.15 4.65 18.25
CA PRO A 201 -16.86 3.47 17.82
C PRO A 201 -16.09 2.69 16.75
N ASP A 202 -16.06 1.37 16.85
CA ASP A 202 -15.52 0.49 15.80
C ASP A 202 -16.44 0.57 14.57
N PRO A 203 -15.91 0.86 13.37
CA PRO A 203 -16.70 0.89 12.13
C PRO A 203 -17.38 -0.45 11.76
N THR A 204 -16.91 -1.56 12.36
CA THR A 204 -17.50 -2.90 12.16
C THR A 204 -18.58 -3.25 13.21
N SER A 205 -18.83 -2.36 14.18
CA SER A 205 -19.90 -2.53 15.18
C SER A 205 -21.28 -2.11 14.62
N ASP A 206 -22.31 -2.23 15.44
CA ASP A 206 -23.70 -1.92 15.07
C ASP A 206 -23.90 -0.48 14.57
N VAL A 207 -23.06 0.48 14.99
CA VAL A 207 -23.12 1.87 14.50
C VAL A 207 -22.61 1.99 13.07
N GLY A 208 -21.86 1.02 12.60
CA GLY A 208 -21.30 0.97 11.25
C GLY A 208 -20.30 2.09 10.95
N VAL A 209 -19.84 2.11 9.70
CA VAL A 209 -18.91 3.14 9.20
C VAL A 209 -19.52 4.54 9.36
N ALA A 210 -20.80 4.72 9.00
CA ALA A 210 -21.47 6.03 9.06
C ALA A 210 -21.52 6.61 10.48
N GLY A 211 -21.86 5.79 11.49
CA GLY A 211 -21.87 6.25 12.89
C GLY A 211 -20.48 6.57 13.41
N SER A 212 -19.47 5.79 13.01
CA SER A 212 -18.07 6.05 13.34
C SER A 212 -17.56 7.34 12.69
N GLN A 213 -17.95 7.64 11.45
CA GLN A 213 -17.62 8.90 10.77
C GLN A 213 -18.29 10.11 11.43
N GLN A 214 -19.57 10.00 11.77
CA GLN A 214 -20.31 11.05 12.45
C GLN A 214 -19.67 11.39 13.81
N PHE A 215 -19.22 10.38 14.55
CA PHE A 215 -18.47 10.57 15.80
C PHE A 215 -17.24 11.46 15.59
N ILE A 216 -16.43 11.20 14.57
CA ILE A 216 -15.23 12.00 14.26
C ILE A 216 -15.59 13.44 13.89
N LEU A 217 -16.64 13.62 13.06
CA LEU A 217 -17.13 14.95 12.68
C LEU A 217 -17.53 15.81 13.88
N GLU A 218 -18.07 15.20 14.93
CA GLU A 218 -18.49 15.90 16.16
C GLU A 218 -17.32 16.11 17.14
N LYS A 219 -16.43 15.11 17.25
CA LYS A 219 -15.39 15.11 18.29
C LYS A 219 -14.16 15.96 17.94
N VAL A 220 -13.73 16.03 16.69
CA VAL A 220 -12.55 16.81 16.33
C VAL A 220 -12.66 18.27 16.74
N PRO A 221 -13.76 19.02 16.47
CA PRO A 221 -13.90 20.39 16.97
C PRO A 221 -13.89 20.49 18.50
N ALA A 222 -14.53 19.53 19.19
CA ALA A 222 -14.59 19.50 20.64
C ALA A 222 -13.19 19.26 21.26
N TRP A 223 -12.43 18.30 20.72
CA TRP A 223 -11.05 18.02 21.15
C TRP A 223 -10.12 19.20 20.86
N LEU A 224 -10.28 19.87 19.70
CA LEU A 224 -9.51 21.06 19.38
C LEU A 224 -9.77 22.21 20.38
N ALA A 225 -11.04 22.39 20.77
CA ALA A 225 -11.39 23.38 21.79
C ALA A 225 -10.83 23.00 23.17
N GLN A 226 -10.78 21.71 23.50
CA GLN A 226 -10.28 21.19 24.78
C GLN A 226 -8.74 21.24 24.89
N TYR A 227 -8.02 20.82 23.83
CA TYR A 227 -6.57 20.64 23.88
C TYR A 227 -5.80 21.80 23.25
N GLY A 228 -6.46 22.65 22.48
CA GLY A 228 -5.88 23.86 21.89
C GLY A 228 -5.58 23.75 20.39
N PRO A 229 -5.24 24.88 19.75
CA PRO A 229 -5.15 25.00 18.30
C PRO A 229 -3.96 24.26 17.68
N LYS A 230 -2.98 23.83 18.48
CA LYS A 230 -1.81 23.06 18.01
C LYS A 230 -1.96 21.55 18.25
N THR A 231 -3.20 21.07 18.30
CA THR A 231 -3.51 19.66 18.46
C THR A 231 -3.43 18.92 17.11
N ALA A 232 -2.74 17.80 17.11
CA ALA A 232 -2.68 16.88 15.99
C ALA A 232 -3.57 15.66 16.23
N PHE A 233 -4.23 15.18 15.17
CA PHE A 233 -5.17 14.06 15.23
C PHE A 233 -4.68 12.92 14.35
N PHE A 234 -4.81 11.71 14.86
CA PHE A 234 -4.54 10.47 14.14
C PHE A 234 -5.60 9.43 14.49
N SER A 235 -6.12 8.73 13.49
CA SER A 235 -6.99 7.57 13.70
C SER A 235 -6.35 6.29 13.19
N THR A 236 -6.52 5.20 13.93
CA THR A 236 -6.10 3.86 13.50
C THR A 236 -7.04 3.26 12.43
N SER A 237 -8.17 3.90 12.14
CA SER A 237 -9.17 3.43 11.17
C SER A 237 -9.17 4.28 9.91
N ASP A 238 -9.03 3.64 8.76
CA ASP A 238 -9.13 4.30 7.44
C ASP A 238 -10.51 4.95 7.24
N GLY A 239 -11.58 4.27 7.68
CA GLY A 239 -12.94 4.81 7.59
C GLY A 239 -13.16 6.12 8.35
N GLN A 240 -12.27 6.48 9.28
CA GLN A 240 -12.34 7.71 10.07
C GLN A 240 -11.43 8.83 9.52
N ARG A 241 -10.56 8.54 8.56
CA ARG A 241 -9.57 9.51 8.05
C ARG A 241 -10.21 10.64 7.27
N ALA A 242 -11.09 10.35 6.32
CA ALA A 242 -11.76 11.37 5.52
C ALA A 242 -12.55 12.41 6.35
N PRO A 243 -13.42 12.03 7.30
CA PRO A 243 -14.09 12.99 8.17
C PRO A 243 -13.13 13.77 9.09
N MET A 244 -12.03 13.16 9.54
CA MET A 244 -10.98 13.84 10.31
C MET A 244 -10.28 14.91 9.48
N ILE A 245 -9.90 14.60 8.25
CA ILE A 245 -9.30 15.54 7.29
C ILE A 245 -10.23 16.74 7.05
N LEU A 246 -11.52 16.47 6.79
CA LEU A 246 -12.52 17.51 6.57
C LEU A 246 -12.55 18.48 7.75
N ARG A 247 -12.70 17.97 8.98
CA ARG A 247 -12.80 18.84 10.17
C ARG A 247 -11.50 19.58 10.45
N VAL A 248 -10.35 18.94 10.34
CA VAL A 248 -9.05 19.62 10.53
C VAL A 248 -8.85 20.72 9.49
N ALA A 249 -9.25 20.50 8.24
CA ALA A 249 -9.20 21.55 7.22
C ALA A 249 -10.08 22.76 7.58
N GLU A 250 -11.29 22.52 8.11
CA GLU A 250 -12.28 23.55 8.47
C GLU A 250 -11.93 24.32 9.75
N VAL A 251 -11.58 23.59 10.83
CA VAL A 251 -11.50 24.20 12.18
C VAL A 251 -10.09 24.41 12.70
N GLY A 252 -9.08 23.85 12.06
CA GLY A 252 -7.68 23.94 12.50
C GLY A 252 -7.14 22.64 13.07
N GLY A 253 -5.93 22.72 13.67
CA GLY A 253 -5.17 21.53 14.09
C GLY A 253 -4.40 20.89 12.94
N TYR A 254 -3.84 19.69 13.20
CA TYR A 254 -3.06 18.92 12.25
C TYR A 254 -3.65 17.52 12.10
N THR A 255 -3.41 16.85 10.97
CA THR A 255 -3.70 15.42 10.82
C THR A 255 -2.61 14.73 10.00
N ILE A 256 -2.42 13.41 10.23
CA ILE A 256 -1.36 12.60 9.66
C ILE A 256 -1.82 11.15 9.46
N GLY A 257 -1.13 10.42 8.58
CA GLY A 257 -1.32 8.99 8.39
C GLY A 257 -2.53 8.65 7.53
N ALA A 258 -2.78 9.45 6.48
CA ALA A 258 -3.83 9.20 5.52
C ALA A 258 -3.26 9.24 4.09
N ASP A 259 -3.79 8.39 3.22
CA ASP A 259 -3.47 8.34 1.80
C ASP A 259 -4.16 9.47 1.01
N LEU A 260 -3.79 9.61 -0.27
CA LEU A 260 -4.34 10.64 -1.15
C LEU A 260 -5.84 10.48 -1.41
N MET A 261 -6.37 9.23 -1.42
CA MET A 261 -7.79 8.98 -1.65
C MET A 261 -8.64 9.43 -0.47
N ALA A 262 -8.15 9.23 0.77
CA ALA A 262 -8.80 9.77 1.96
C ALA A 262 -8.85 11.30 1.95
N TYR A 263 -7.79 11.97 1.46
CA TYR A 263 -7.77 13.42 1.26
C TYR A 263 -8.78 13.86 0.20
N ALA A 264 -8.80 13.18 -0.95
CA ALA A 264 -9.77 13.49 -2.01
C ALA A 264 -11.22 13.34 -1.52
N SER A 265 -11.52 12.24 -0.85
CA SER A 265 -12.85 11.98 -0.27
C SER A 265 -13.22 13.02 0.80
N GLY A 266 -12.31 13.28 1.75
CA GLY A 266 -12.56 14.24 2.84
C GLY A 266 -12.75 15.67 2.38
N LEU A 267 -12.05 16.09 1.33
CA LEU A 267 -12.10 17.46 0.78
C LEU A 267 -13.08 17.61 -0.39
N GLY A 268 -13.71 16.54 -0.84
CA GLY A 268 -14.67 16.55 -1.97
C GLY A 268 -13.99 16.78 -3.33
N ILE A 269 -12.77 16.27 -3.51
CA ILE A 269 -11.98 16.46 -4.75
C ILE A 269 -12.19 15.27 -5.69
N ASP A 270 -12.61 15.52 -6.91
CA ASP A 270 -12.69 14.49 -7.96
C ASP A 270 -11.30 14.26 -8.58
N LEU A 271 -10.77 13.05 -8.47
CA LEU A 271 -9.46 12.64 -9.01
C LEU A 271 -9.53 11.77 -10.26
N LYS A 272 -10.71 11.61 -10.89
CA LYS A 272 -10.89 10.71 -12.04
C LYS A 272 -9.90 10.96 -13.19
N GLU A 273 -9.63 12.24 -13.49
CA GLU A 273 -8.70 12.59 -14.55
C GLU A 273 -7.23 12.32 -14.21
N GLN A 274 -6.90 12.15 -12.91
CA GLN A 274 -5.57 11.88 -12.39
C GLN A 274 -5.39 10.42 -11.99
N ALA A 275 -6.37 9.55 -12.24
CA ALA A 275 -6.32 8.15 -11.82
C ALA A 275 -5.02 7.45 -12.27
N GLY A 276 -4.28 6.89 -11.30
CA GLY A 276 -2.99 6.24 -11.52
C GLY A 276 -1.77 7.17 -11.60
N ASP A 277 -1.96 8.50 -11.65
CA ASP A 277 -0.88 9.49 -11.58
C ASP A 277 -0.84 10.13 -10.19
N PHE A 278 -0.16 9.48 -9.25
CA PHE A 278 -0.07 9.93 -7.86
C PHE A 278 0.57 11.32 -7.70
N ALA A 279 1.48 11.72 -8.60
CA ALA A 279 2.07 13.05 -8.57
C ALA A 279 1.04 14.12 -8.96
N ALA A 280 0.25 13.86 -9.99
CA ALA A 280 -0.85 14.74 -10.39
C ALA A 280 -1.96 14.78 -9.34
N MET A 281 -2.34 13.63 -8.75
CA MET A 281 -3.31 13.54 -7.65
C MET A 281 -2.87 14.41 -6.47
N ARG A 282 -1.63 14.24 -6.00
CA ARG A 282 -1.05 15.01 -4.91
C ARG A 282 -1.04 16.51 -5.22
N SER A 283 -0.62 16.90 -6.42
CA SER A 283 -0.61 18.30 -6.85
C SER A 283 -2.01 18.92 -6.87
N LYS A 284 -3.02 18.17 -7.28
CA LYS A 284 -4.42 18.64 -7.29
C LYS A 284 -4.95 18.84 -5.87
N ILE A 285 -4.72 17.88 -4.99
CA ILE A 285 -5.09 17.96 -3.57
C ILE A 285 -4.37 19.14 -2.91
N GLU A 286 -3.06 19.31 -3.16
CA GLU A 286 -2.28 20.41 -2.59
C GLU A 286 -2.83 21.79 -2.95
N LYS A 287 -3.23 22.00 -4.22
CA LYS A 287 -3.88 23.24 -4.65
C LYS A 287 -5.14 23.55 -3.85
N ASP A 288 -5.96 22.56 -3.60
CA ASP A 288 -7.20 22.71 -2.81
C ASP A 288 -6.90 22.98 -1.33
N VAL A 289 -5.96 22.26 -0.74
CA VAL A 289 -5.49 22.45 0.64
C VAL A 289 -4.93 23.85 0.85
N VAL A 290 -4.12 24.34 -0.09
CA VAL A 290 -3.57 25.71 -0.05
C VAL A 290 -4.69 26.73 -0.17
N ALA A 291 -5.64 26.56 -1.09
CA ALA A 291 -6.77 27.45 -1.28
C ALA A 291 -7.68 27.54 -0.03
N LYS A 292 -7.81 26.44 0.73
CA LYS A 292 -8.53 26.38 2.01
C LYS A 292 -7.74 26.94 3.21
N GLY A 293 -6.49 27.41 3.02
CA GLY A 293 -5.64 27.93 4.09
C GLY A 293 -5.18 26.84 5.09
N ALA A 294 -5.11 25.57 4.64
CA ALA A 294 -4.72 24.44 5.47
C ALA A 294 -3.27 23.97 5.24
N SER A 295 -2.45 24.76 4.51
CA SER A 295 -1.03 24.50 4.28
C SER A 295 -0.26 24.23 5.59
N GLY A 296 0.63 23.25 5.57
CA GLY A 296 1.48 22.90 6.71
C GLY A 296 0.76 22.16 7.86
N ARG A 297 -0.52 21.81 7.67
CA ARG A 297 -1.34 21.17 8.71
C ARG A 297 -1.87 19.78 8.34
N LEU A 298 -1.90 19.48 7.06
CA LEU A 298 -2.43 18.22 6.52
C LEU A 298 -1.27 17.40 5.96
N CYS A 299 -1.00 16.25 6.57
CA CYS A 299 0.12 15.38 6.25
C CYS A 299 -0.37 14.06 5.69
N ALA A 300 0.12 13.71 4.50
CA ALA A 300 -0.25 12.50 3.77
C ALA A 300 0.94 11.54 3.64
N ASP A 301 0.63 10.29 3.40
CA ASP A 301 1.55 9.37 2.73
C ASP A 301 1.75 9.88 1.29
N ALA A 302 2.99 10.12 0.90
CA ALA A 302 3.29 10.70 -0.41
C ALA A 302 2.87 9.79 -1.56
N TRP A 303 2.82 8.49 -1.30
CA TRP A 303 2.44 7.42 -2.20
C TRP A 303 1.57 6.41 -1.45
N SER A 304 0.50 5.92 -2.08
CA SER A 304 -0.32 4.87 -1.48
C SER A 304 0.51 3.59 -1.28
N TYR A 305 0.60 3.11 -0.02
CA TYR A 305 1.25 1.84 0.28
C TYR A 305 0.63 0.70 -0.52
N ASN A 306 -0.69 0.61 -0.57
CA ASN A 306 -1.40 -0.48 -1.23
C ASN A 306 -1.15 -0.51 -2.75
N PHE A 307 -1.14 0.65 -3.42
CA PHE A 307 -0.80 0.71 -4.84
C PHE A 307 0.64 0.29 -5.07
N VAL A 308 1.57 0.88 -4.32
CA VAL A 308 3.01 0.62 -4.49
C VAL A 308 3.33 -0.83 -4.17
N HIS A 309 2.72 -1.45 -3.14
CA HIS A 309 2.90 -2.87 -2.87
C HIS A 309 2.49 -3.74 -4.06
N SER A 310 1.36 -3.48 -4.71
CA SER A 310 0.97 -4.24 -5.89
C SER A 310 1.98 -4.12 -7.01
N VAL A 311 2.37 -2.89 -7.37
CA VAL A 311 3.28 -2.66 -8.50
C VAL A 311 4.71 -3.10 -8.17
N ALA A 312 5.27 -2.66 -7.05
CA ALA A 312 6.66 -2.94 -6.69
C ALA A 312 6.91 -4.43 -6.40
N LEU A 313 5.95 -5.15 -5.76
CA LEU A 313 6.06 -6.60 -5.60
C LEU A 313 5.91 -7.34 -6.92
N GLY A 314 5.08 -6.83 -7.85
CA GLY A 314 4.98 -7.35 -9.22
C GLY A 314 6.30 -7.24 -9.98
N GLU A 315 6.91 -6.05 -9.97
CA GLU A 315 8.22 -5.80 -10.57
C GLU A 315 9.33 -6.63 -9.90
N LEU A 316 9.31 -6.73 -8.58
CA LEU A 316 10.25 -7.56 -7.83
C LEU A 316 10.10 -9.04 -8.18
N ALA A 317 8.85 -9.55 -8.22
CA ALA A 317 8.57 -10.93 -8.60
C ALA A 317 9.09 -11.23 -10.01
N LYS A 318 8.83 -10.33 -10.97
CA LYS A 318 9.34 -10.44 -12.34
C LYS A 318 10.86 -10.49 -12.37
N LYS A 319 11.52 -9.55 -11.70
CA LYS A 319 12.99 -9.50 -11.60
C LYS A 319 13.57 -10.78 -11.02
N LEU A 320 12.97 -11.32 -9.95
CA LEU A 320 13.42 -12.55 -9.30
C LEU A 320 13.24 -13.76 -10.22
N VAL A 321 12.10 -13.90 -10.89
CA VAL A 321 11.83 -14.98 -11.84
C VAL A 321 12.80 -14.92 -13.04
N ASP A 322 13.01 -13.75 -13.64
CA ASP A 322 13.94 -13.54 -14.75
C ASP A 322 15.39 -13.87 -14.35
N ALA A 323 15.76 -13.64 -13.09
CA ALA A 323 17.04 -14.01 -12.52
C ALA A 323 17.16 -15.51 -12.14
N GLY A 324 16.11 -16.32 -12.36
CA GLY A 324 16.08 -17.75 -12.01
C GLY A 324 16.05 -17.99 -10.50
N VAL A 325 15.45 -17.06 -9.74
CA VAL A 325 15.20 -17.27 -8.31
C VAL A 325 13.98 -18.18 -8.15
N THR A 326 14.10 -19.16 -7.25
CA THR A 326 13.06 -20.11 -6.89
C THR A 326 12.93 -20.16 -5.36
N PRO A 327 11.84 -20.70 -4.80
CA PRO A 327 11.74 -20.84 -3.33
C PRO A 327 12.93 -21.53 -2.68
N GLN A 328 13.52 -22.53 -3.37
CA GLN A 328 14.64 -23.32 -2.86
C GLN A 328 15.94 -22.53 -2.77
N ASN A 329 16.11 -21.49 -3.61
CA ASN A 329 17.31 -20.65 -3.61
C ASN A 329 17.06 -19.22 -3.11
N PHE A 330 15.81 -18.83 -2.84
CA PHE A 330 15.39 -17.48 -2.47
C PHE A 330 16.27 -16.88 -1.37
N ARG A 331 16.38 -17.55 -0.23
CA ARG A 331 17.14 -17.05 0.93
C ARG A 331 18.63 -16.78 0.66
N ARG A 332 19.20 -17.42 -0.37
CA ARG A 332 20.62 -17.23 -0.75
C ARG A 332 20.82 -16.15 -1.79
N ARG A 333 19.77 -15.81 -2.55
CA ARG A 333 19.85 -14.92 -3.70
C ARG A 333 19.14 -13.60 -3.51
N PHE A 334 18.21 -13.53 -2.57
CA PHE A 334 17.45 -12.33 -2.25
C PHE A 334 18.24 -11.44 -1.28
N GLU A 335 18.29 -10.15 -1.61
CA GLU A 335 18.83 -9.10 -0.76
C GLU A 335 17.73 -8.08 -0.41
N ALA A 336 17.64 -7.66 0.86
CA ALA A 336 16.65 -6.68 1.32
C ALA A 336 16.66 -5.39 0.50
N LYS A 337 17.83 -5.00 -0.03
CA LYS A 337 17.97 -3.84 -0.91
C LYS A 337 17.08 -3.93 -2.15
N GLU A 338 16.77 -5.11 -2.65
CA GLU A 338 15.93 -5.29 -3.85
C GLU A 338 14.50 -4.81 -3.64
N VAL A 339 13.98 -4.90 -2.40
CA VAL A 339 12.68 -4.31 -2.03
C VAL A 339 12.77 -2.79 -2.11
N PHE A 340 13.75 -2.17 -1.47
CA PHE A 340 13.90 -0.71 -1.50
C PHE A 340 14.12 -0.17 -2.91
N ASP A 341 14.87 -0.88 -3.76
CA ASP A 341 15.08 -0.52 -5.15
C ASP A 341 13.76 -0.59 -5.94
N ALA A 342 12.97 -1.67 -5.78
CA ALA A 342 11.69 -1.85 -6.46
C ALA A 342 10.67 -0.77 -6.03
N PHE A 343 10.56 -0.50 -4.74
CA PHE A 343 9.65 0.51 -4.22
C PHE A 343 10.07 1.93 -4.63
N SER A 344 11.38 2.24 -4.60
CA SER A 344 11.88 3.56 -5.00
C SER A 344 11.73 3.82 -6.50
N ALA A 345 11.81 2.78 -7.34
CA ALA A 345 11.58 2.90 -8.78
C ALA A 345 10.14 3.33 -9.10
N GLU A 346 9.17 2.90 -8.30
CA GLU A 346 7.75 3.22 -8.47
C GLU A 346 7.35 4.55 -7.79
N THR A 347 8.23 5.14 -6.98
CA THR A 347 7.91 6.31 -6.15
C THR A 347 8.94 7.43 -6.31
N PRO A 348 9.03 8.08 -7.48
CA PRO A 348 10.00 9.15 -7.72
C PRO A 348 9.96 10.23 -6.64
N GLY A 349 11.14 10.54 -6.08
CA GLY A 349 11.32 11.52 -5.02
C GLY A 349 11.06 11.01 -3.59
N SER A 350 10.60 9.77 -3.42
CA SER A 350 10.46 9.14 -2.12
C SER A 350 11.67 8.25 -1.79
N ARG A 351 12.05 8.23 -0.51
CA ARG A 351 13.07 7.33 0.03
C ARG A 351 12.40 6.37 1.01
N TRP A 352 12.61 5.09 0.78
CA TRP A 352 12.10 4.03 1.64
C TRP A 352 13.19 3.58 2.61
N LEU A 353 12.80 3.41 3.86
CA LEU A 353 13.58 2.79 4.91
C LEU A 353 12.81 1.63 5.52
N GLY A 354 13.48 0.79 6.27
CA GLY A 354 12.86 -0.34 6.95
C GLY A 354 13.87 -1.38 7.38
N ASP A 355 13.36 -2.44 7.99
CA ASP A 355 14.16 -3.60 8.39
C ASP A 355 13.26 -4.84 8.45
N PHE A 356 13.86 -6.00 8.67
CA PHE A 356 13.12 -7.21 8.94
C PHE A 356 12.42 -7.14 10.30
N TYR A 357 11.17 -7.62 10.34
CA TYR A 357 10.39 -7.70 11.57
C TYR A 357 11.11 -8.51 12.65
N ARG A 358 11.07 -8.00 13.87
CA ARG A 358 11.54 -8.70 15.06
C ARG A 358 10.34 -8.98 15.97
N ASP A 359 10.11 -10.25 16.24
CA ASP A 359 9.07 -10.70 17.14
C ASP A 359 9.32 -10.21 18.57
N ALA A 360 8.34 -9.55 19.17
CA ALA A 360 8.48 -8.95 20.49
C ALA A 360 8.63 -9.97 21.62
N ASN A 361 8.00 -11.15 21.48
CA ASN A 361 7.97 -12.18 22.54
C ASN A 361 9.24 -13.03 22.53
N THR A 362 9.73 -13.36 21.35
CA THR A 362 10.87 -14.28 21.17
C THR A 362 12.18 -13.56 20.89
N GLY A 363 12.13 -12.28 20.46
CA GLY A 363 13.29 -11.53 19.98
C GLY A 363 13.84 -12.02 18.63
N ILE A 364 13.20 -13.00 18.00
CA ILE A 364 13.64 -13.57 16.72
C ILE A 364 13.39 -12.57 15.60
N LYS A 365 14.41 -12.26 14.82
CA LYS A 365 14.29 -11.46 13.60
C LYS A 365 13.93 -12.39 12.44
N LEU A 366 12.75 -12.18 11.84
CA LEU A 366 12.31 -12.92 10.66
C LEU A 366 13.11 -12.45 9.45
N ASN A 367 13.56 -13.38 8.62
CA ASN A 367 14.41 -13.08 7.46
C ASN A 367 13.64 -12.99 6.14
N ASN A 368 12.31 -13.03 6.22
CA ASN A 368 11.38 -12.97 5.10
C ASN A 368 10.12 -12.14 5.38
N PHE A 369 10.13 -11.35 6.45
CA PHE A 369 9.10 -10.36 6.74
C PHE A 369 9.77 -8.99 6.90
N MET A 370 9.58 -8.11 5.93
CA MET A 370 10.14 -6.76 5.94
C MET A 370 9.07 -5.75 6.31
N LEU A 371 9.43 -4.85 7.20
CA LEU A 371 8.66 -3.64 7.51
C LEU A 371 9.33 -2.46 6.81
N ILE A 372 8.56 -1.69 6.04
CA ILE A 372 9.06 -0.55 5.28
C ILE A 372 8.23 0.71 5.52
N TYR A 373 8.85 1.87 5.44
CA TYR A 373 8.18 3.16 5.57
C TYR A 373 8.81 4.22 4.66
N GLN A 374 7.99 5.20 4.31
CA GLN A 374 8.38 6.36 3.50
C GLN A 374 8.35 7.64 4.32
N ASP A 375 8.81 8.75 3.72
CA ASP A 375 8.73 10.07 4.32
C ASP A 375 7.30 10.60 4.31
N ILE A 376 7.03 11.54 5.22
CA ILE A 376 5.76 12.26 5.29
C ILE A 376 5.77 13.41 4.29
N TYR A 377 4.70 13.52 3.50
CA TYR A 377 4.43 14.68 2.67
C TYR A 377 3.41 15.60 3.35
N THR A 378 3.77 16.86 3.52
CA THR A 378 2.88 17.87 4.09
C THR A 378 2.46 18.85 3.01
N PHE A 379 1.17 18.95 2.76
CA PHE A 379 0.64 19.85 1.72
C PHE A 379 1.01 21.31 2.00
N GLY A 380 1.58 21.96 0.99
CA GLY A 380 2.10 23.34 1.08
C GLY A 380 3.50 23.48 1.71
N VAL A 381 4.16 22.35 2.06
CA VAL A 381 5.52 22.30 2.62
C VAL A 381 6.41 21.34 1.84
N GLY A 382 5.87 20.16 1.45
CA GLY A 382 6.61 19.09 0.80
C GLY A 382 7.03 17.98 1.76
N PHE A 383 8.07 17.24 1.40
CA PHE A 383 8.64 16.16 2.24
C PHE A 383 9.30 16.73 3.50
N LEU A 384 9.06 16.07 4.63
CA LEU A 384 9.59 16.51 5.92
C LEU A 384 11.02 16.04 6.22
N GLY A 385 11.60 15.12 5.43
CA GLY A 385 12.94 14.56 5.66
C GLY A 385 12.98 13.57 6.83
N MET A 386 11.86 12.94 7.17
CA MET A 386 11.79 11.97 8.26
C MET A 386 12.54 10.68 7.95
N THR A 387 12.81 10.41 6.67
CA THR A 387 13.62 9.27 6.22
C THR A 387 15.08 9.61 5.93
N ASP A 388 15.55 10.83 6.25
CA ASP A 388 16.96 11.20 6.11
C ASP A 388 17.84 10.40 7.09
N LYS A 389 17.27 9.99 8.22
CA LYS A 389 17.90 9.15 9.24
C LYS A 389 16.94 8.05 9.68
N PRO A 390 17.45 6.86 10.02
CA PRO A 390 16.60 5.82 10.59
C PRO A 390 16.06 6.25 11.96
N VAL A 391 14.92 5.65 12.33
CA VAL A 391 14.32 5.85 13.67
C VAL A 391 15.32 5.42 14.74
N PRO A 392 15.49 6.20 15.83
CA PRO A 392 16.43 5.85 16.88
C PRO A 392 16.09 4.51 17.55
N ALA A 393 17.10 3.64 17.73
CA ALA A 393 16.93 2.27 18.24
C ALA A 393 16.20 2.20 19.60
N LYS A 394 16.35 3.23 20.44
CA LYS A 394 15.69 3.31 21.76
C LYS A 394 14.16 3.16 21.73
N TYR A 395 13.51 3.38 20.57
CA TYR A 395 12.06 3.23 20.42
C TYR A 395 11.61 1.79 20.19
N PHE A 396 12.55 0.91 19.81
CA PHE A 396 12.30 -0.51 19.56
C PHE A 396 12.79 -1.42 20.68
N GLU A 397 13.47 -0.84 21.67
CA GLU A 397 13.95 -1.56 22.86
C GLU A 397 12.79 -1.69 23.83
N ASP A 398 12.19 -2.88 23.92
CA ASP A 398 11.24 -3.24 24.98
C ASP A 398 12.00 -3.34 26.30
N LYS A 399 11.43 -2.76 27.36
CA LYS A 399 11.96 -2.86 28.72
C LYS A 399 11.57 -4.18 29.34
#